data_c5934e31088b473f8898e37dd8ee4357
#
_entry.id   c5934e31088b473f8898e37dd8ee4357
#
_cell.length_a   1.000
_cell.length_b   1.000
_cell.length_c   1.000
_cell.angle_alpha   90.00
_cell.angle_beta   90.00
_cell.angle_gamma   90.00
#
_symmetry.space_group_name_H-M   'P 1'
#
loop_
_entity.id
_entity.type
_entity.pdbx_description
1 polymer ?
#
loop_
_entity_poly.entity_id
_entity_poly.type
_entity_poly.pdbx_seq_one_letter_code
_entity_poly.pdbx_strand_id
1 'polypeptide(L)'
;MSASLRLIPADSLSPGTAQTSGMIRTAAISGDLTGAQSLWMGRTVVLPGTSSGDHHHGQSETGIYVVSGHPVFVFRDPDSGSLVRLETSPGDYVWVPPHAPHREENPSPDTEAVVVIARSTQEAIVVGVPSL
;
A
#
# COMPACT_ATOMS: atom_id res chain seq x y z
N MET A 1 -28.63 -7.45 -15.20
CA MET A 1 -27.93 -6.78 -14.08
C MET A 1 -27.56 -5.36 -14.49
N SER A 2 -27.97 -4.38 -13.72
CA SER A 2 -27.67 -2.98 -14.01
C SER A 2 -26.36 -2.58 -13.31
N ALA A 3 -25.57 -1.80 -14.02
CA ALA A 3 -24.35 -1.21 -13.46
C ALA A 3 -24.73 0.12 -12.82
N SER A 4 -24.50 0.25 -11.53
CA SER A 4 -24.74 1.49 -10.78
C SER A 4 -23.50 1.89 -9.99
N LEU A 5 -23.33 3.21 -9.86
CA LEU A 5 -22.25 3.74 -9.03
C LEU A 5 -22.57 3.50 -7.56
N ARG A 6 -21.52 3.38 -6.76
CA ARG A 6 -21.66 3.22 -5.32
C ARG A 6 -20.74 4.21 -4.61
N LEU A 7 -21.29 4.92 -3.66
CA LEU A 7 -20.52 5.75 -2.74
C LEU A 7 -20.09 4.92 -1.54
N ILE A 8 -18.82 4.99 -1.20
CA ILE A 8 -18.27 4.40 0.03
C ILE A 8 -17.88 5.57 0.93
N PRO A 9 -18.70 5.90 1.94
CA PRO A 9 -18.38 7.02 2.82
C PRO A 9 -17.11 6.77 3.64
N ALA A 10 -16.43 7.85 4.02
CA ALA A 10 -15.17 7.76 4.76
C ALA A 10 -15.29 7.02 6.11
N ASP A 11 -16.48 7.04 6.72
CA ASP A 11 -16.74 6.38 8.00
C ASP A 11 -17.20 4.92 7.87
N SER A 12 -17.29 4.39 6.65
CA SER A 12 -17.75 3.02 6.39
C SER A 12 -16.64 2.09 5.91
N LEU A 13 -15.38 2.48 6.01
CA LEU A 13 -14.25 1.63 5.64
C LEU A 13 -14.16 0.43 6.59
N SER A 14 -13.76 -0.72 6.06
CA SER A 14 -13.75 -1.98 6.83
C SER A 14 -12.33 -2.35 7.28
N PRO A 15 -12.12 -2.63 8.58
CA PRO A 15 -10.85 -3.19 9.07
C PRO A 15 -10.71 -4.69 8.77
N GLY A 16 -11.73 -5.34 8.21
CA GLY A 16 -11.72 -6.76 7.85
C GLY A 16 -10.88 -7.04 6.61
N THR A 17 -9.61 -6.72 6.65
CA THR A 17 -8.66 -6.94 5.56
C THR A 17 -7.29 -7.33 6.14
N ALA A 18 -6.40 -7.82 5.29
CA ALA A 18 -5.07 -8.25 5.71
C ALA A 18 -4.29 -7.09 6.34
N GLN A 19 -3.65 -7.37 7.47
CA GLN A 19 -2.90 -6.38 8.26
C GLN A 19 -1.41 -6.71 8.25
N THR A 20 -0.60 -5.67 8.41
CA THR A 20 0.85 -5.77 8.62
C THR A 20 1.17 -5.07 9.93
N SER A 21 2.12 -5.59 10.69
CA SER A 21 2.54 -4.96 11.94
C SER A 21 2.97 -3.50 11.72
N GLY A 22 2.40 -2.57 12.48
CA GLY A 22 2.65 -1.14 12.37
C GLY A 22 1.91 -0.45 11.22
N MET A 23 1.10 -1.17 10.46
CA MET A 23 0.32 -0.64 9.34
C MET A 23 -1.13 -1.04 9.51
N ILE A 24 -2.00 -0.06 9.71
CA ILE A 24 -3.44 -0.29 9.96
C ILE A 24 -4.19 -0.02 8.65
N ARG A 25 -4.72 -1.08 8.04
CA ARG A 25 -5.46 -0.99 6.78
C ARG A 25 -6.95 -1.03 6.99
N THR A 26 -7.65 -0.24 6.19
CA THR A 26 -9.11 -0.33 6.06
C THR A 26 -9.46 -0.39 4.58
N ALA A 27 -10.33 -1.33 4.22
CA ALA A 27 -10.77 -1.51 2.84
C ALA A 27 -11.96 -0.61 2.53
N ALA A 28 -11.96 -0.01 1.35
CA ALA A 28 -13.06 0.78 0.83
C ALA A 28 -13.74 0.08 -0.35
N ILE A 29 -12.97 -0.39 -1.30
CA ILE A 29 -13.46 -1.07 -2.50
C ILE A 29 -12.80 -2.45 -2.54
N SER A 30 -13.61 -3.49 -2.55
CA SER A 30 -13.13 -4.88 -2.61
C SER A 30 -14.24 -5.79 -3.13
N GLY A 31 -13.86 -7.02 -3.45
CA GLY A 31 -14.85 -8.04 -3.82
C GLY A 31 -15.89 -8.25 -2.73
N ASP A 32 -15.48 -8.30 -1.47
CA ASP A 32 -16.38 -8.51 -0.34
C ASP A 32 -17.31 -7.32 -0.10
N LEU A 33 -16.81 -6.10 -0.25
CA LEU A 33 -17.59 -4.90 0.08
C LEU A 33 -18.44 -4.41 -1.09
N THR A 34 -17.94 -4.50 -2.31
CA THR A 34 -18.57 -3.87 -3.47
C THR A 34 -18.86 -4.83 -4.63
N GLY A 35 -18.34 -6.05 -4.59
CA GLY A 35 -18.36 -6.96 -5.72
C GLY A 35 -17.32 -6.64 -6.80
N ALA A 36 -16.31 -5.82 -6.47
CA ALA A 36 -15.23 -5.51 -7.39
C ALA A 36 -14.51 -6.78 -7.85
N GLN A 37 -14.16 -6.85 -9.12
CA GLN A 37 -13.56 -8.06 -9.69
C GLN A 37 -12.05 -8.08 -9.47
N SER A 38 -11.36 -7.01 -9.84
CA SER A 38 -9.90 -6.93 -9.71
C SER A 38 -9.45 -5.77 -8.83
N LEU A 39 -10.11 -4.64 -8.90
CA LEU A 39 -9.71 -3.44 -8.15
C LEU A 39 -9.96 -3.62 -6.66
N TRP A 40 -8.90 -3.42 -5.88
CA TRP A 40 -8.98 -3.24 -4.44
C TRP A 40 -8.45 -1.86 -4.09
N MET A 41 -9.18 -1.10 -3.28
CA MET A 41 -8.71 0.20 -2.77
C MET A 41 -8.98 0.30 -1.28
N GLY A 42 -8.04 0.89 -0.59
CA GLY A 42 -8.14 1.12 0.83
C GLY A 42 -7.21 2.21 1.32
N ARG A 43 -7.24 2.39 2.62
CA ARG A 43 -6.44 3.38 3.33
C ARG A 43 -5.54 2.67 4.31
N THR A 44 -4.28 3.11 4.42
CA THR A 44 -3.33 2.58 5.39
C THR A 44 -2.78 3.70 6.24
N VAL A 45 -2.82 3.50 7.55
CA VAL A 45 -2.11 4.34 8.52
C VAL A 45 -0.81 3.64 8.85
N VAL A 46 0.32 4.28 8.59
CA VAL A 46 1.66 3.77 8.88
C VAL A 46 2.14 4.44 10.16
N LEU A 47 2.26 3.65 11.23
CA LEU A 47 2.62 4.16 12.55
C LEU A 47 4.05 4.71 12.58
N PRO A 48 4.36 5.67 13.47
CA PRO A 48 5.71 6.21 13.59
C PRO A 48 6.75 5.12 13.84
N GLY A 49 7.94 5.26 13.26
CA GLY A 49 9.06 4.37 13.48
C GLY A 49 8.87 2.97 12.92
N THR A 50 7.93 2.77 12.01
CA THR A 50 7.59 1.47 11.44
C THR A 50 8.38 1.22 10.15
N SER A 51 8.77 -0.03 9.96
CA SER A 51 9.32 -0.51 8.68
C SER A 51 8.71 -1.87 8.37
N SER A 52 8.22 -2.04 7.15
CA SER A 52 7.79 -3.36 6.69
C SER A 52 9.00 -4.27 6.47
N GLY A 53 8.79 -5.58 6.38
CA GLY A 53 9.80 -6.49 5.87
C GLY A 53 10.07 -6.25 4.39
N ASP A 54 11.19 -6.76 3.90
CA ASP A 54 11.50 -6.75 2.47
C ASP A 54 10.62 -7.79 1.78
N HIS A 55 9.87 -7.39 0.77
CA HIS A 55 8.87 -8.25 0.14
C HIS A 55 8.49 -7.74 -1.25
N HIS A 56 7.77 -8.57 -1.98
CA HIS A 56 7.07 -8.16 -3.20
C HIS A 56 5.62 -8.67 -3.17
N HIS A 57 4.83 -8.22 -4.11
CA HIS A 57 3.40 -8.54 -4.16
C HIS A 57 3.05 -9.48 -5.32
N GLY A 58 4.01 -10.30 -5.77
CA GLY A 58 3.77 -11.23 -6.87
C GLY A 58 3.27 -10.51 -8.11
N GLN A 59 2.20 -11.01 -8.68
CA GLN A 59 1.60 -10.44 -9.89
C GLN A 59 0.76 -9.18 -9.63
N SER A 60 0.55 -8.80 -8.37
CA SER A 60 -0.25 -7.62 -8.04
C SER A 60 0.52 -6.35 -8.34
N GLU A 61 -0.14 -5.42 -8.99
CA GLU A 61 0.35 -4.07 -9.24
C GLU A 61 -0.28 -3.13 -8.22
N THR A 62 0.49 -2.18 -7.70
CA THR A 62 0.01 -1.27 -6.66
C THR A 62 0.28 0.17 -7.02
N GLY A 63 -0.73 1.01 -6.84
CA GLY A 63 -0.60 2.46 -6.85
C GLY A 63 -0.81 2.99 -5.44
N ILE A 64 -0.01 3.95 -5.01
CA ILE A 64 -0.04 4.53 -3.67
C ILE A 64 -0.12 6.04 -3.80
N TYR A 65 -1.06 6.65 -3.09
CA TYR A 65 -1.18 8.10 -2.97
C TYR A 65 -0.91 8.52 -1.53
N VAL A 66 0.01 9.47 -1.33
CA VAL A 66 0.37 9.97 0.00
C VAL A 66 -0.61 11.06 0.41
N VAL A 67 -1.38 10.80 1.45
CA VAL A 67 -2.35 11.75 2.02
C VAL A 67 -1.67 12.67 3.02
N SER A 68 -0.89 12.10 3.95
CA SER A 68 -0.20 12.86 4.99
C SER A 68 1.07 12.13 5.43
N GLY A 69 1.98 12.88 6.06
CA GLY A 69 3.27 12.34 6.47
C GLY A 69 4.26 12.24 5.31
N HIS A 70 5.38 11.56 5.59
CA HIS A 70 6.49 11.42 4.64
C HIS A 70 6.99 9.97 4.61
N PRO A 71 6.16 9.01 4.19
CA PRO A 71 6.62 7.62 4.09
C PRO A 71 7.72 7.49 3.05
N VAL A 72 8.60 6.53 3.28
CA VAL A 72 9.75 6.26 2.43
C VAL A 72 9.61 4.86 1.84
N PHE A 73 9.89 4.72 0.55
CA PHE A 73 9.87 3.44 -0.13
C PHE A 73 11.29 3.11 -0.58
N VAL A 74 11.76 1.93 -0.24
CA VAL A 74 13.13 1.50 -0.50
C VAL A 74 13.11 0.31 -1.43
N PHE A 75 13.92 0.35 -2.48
CA PHE A 75 14.10 -0.77 -3.40
C PHE A 75 15.54 -0.78 -3.90
N ARG A 76 15.94 -1.89 -4.51
CA ARG A 76 17.23 -1.98 -5.18
C ARG A 76 17.03 -1.75 -6.67
N ASP A 77 17.72 -0.77 -7.21
CA ASP A 77 17.69 -0.49 -8.64
C ASP A 77 18.30 -1.67 -9.41
N PRO A 78 17.53 -2.32 -10.30
CA PRO A 78 18.01 -3.48 -11.04
C PRO A 78 19.16 -3.14 -12.01
N ASP A 79 19.26 -1.90 -12.45
CA ASP A 79 20.30 -1.49 -13.39
C ASP A 79 21.62 -1.19 -12.70
N SER A 80 21.60 -0.42 -11.62
CA SER A 80 22.81 -0.01 -10.90
C SER A 80 23.18 -0.93 -9.74
N GLY A 81 22.22 -1.71 -9.20
CA GLY A 81 22.40 -2.51 -8.00
C GLY A 81 22.40 -1.69 -6.72
N SER A 82 22.16 -0.40 -6.77
CA SER A 82 22.15 0.49 -5.61
C SER A 82 20.79 0.48 -4.91
N LEU A 83 20.78 0.63 -3.59
CA LEU A 83 19.56 0.90 -2.84
C LEU A 83 19.10 2.33 -3.12
N VAL A 84 17.83 2.46 -3.45
CA VAL A 84 17.18 3.75 -3.71
C VAL A 84 16.13 3.98 -2.64
N ARG A 85 16.15 5.17 -2.05
CA ARG A 85 15.15 5.63 -1.09
C ARG A 85 14.27 6.69 -1.76
N LEU A 86 13.02 6.37 -1.97
CA LEU A 86 12.04 7.33 -2.48
C LEU A 86 11.42 8.04 -1.27
N GLU A 87 11.86 9.26 -1.03
CA GLU A 87 11.28 10.11 0.01
C GLU A 87 10.06 10.81 -0.56
N THR A 88 8.93 10.71 0.12
CA THR A 88 7.66 11.23 -0.37
C THR A 88 7.11 12.35 0.50
N SER A 89 6.20 13.12 -0.08
CA SER A 89 5.44 14.19 0.58
C SER A 89 3.96 14.06 0.23
N PRO A 90 3.06 14.67 1.01
CA PRO A 90 1.64 14.67 0.67
C PRO A 90 1.38 15.12 -0.76
N GLY A 91 0.54 14.37 -1.48
CA GLY A 91 0.25 14.61 -2.88
C GLY A 91 1.06 13.77 -3.86
N ASP A 92 2.12 13.12 -3.40
CA ASP A 92 2.95 12.27 -4.27
C ASP A 92 2.28 10.91 -4.52
N TYR A 93 2.64 10.31 -5.65
CA TYR A 93 2.21 8.96 -6.02
C TYR A 93 3.42 8.06 -6.15
N VAL A 94 3.27 6.82 -5.74
CA VAL A 94 4.27 5.76 -5.93
C VAL A 94 3.64 4.61 -6.69
N TRP A 95 4.31 4.14 -7.72
CA TRP A 95 3.90 2.96 -8.46
C TRP A 95 4.82 1.80 -8.11
N VAL A 96 4.22 0.68 -7.68
CA VAL A 96 4.93 -0.56 -7.39
C VAL A 96 4.55 -1.58 -8.46
N PRO A 97 5.46 -1.85 -9.42
CA PRO A 97 5.19 -2.84 -10.46
C PRO A 97 5.14 -4.26 -9.89
N PRO A 98 4.55 -5.21 -10.64
CA PRO A 98 4.56 -6.61 -10.23
C PRO A 98 5.99 -7.12 -9.96
N HIS A 99 6.12 -7.99 -8.98
CA HIS A 99 7.35 -8.69 -8.59
C HIS A 99 8.52 -7.78 -8.14
N ALA A 100 8.27 -6.51 -7.84
CA ALA A 100 9.31 -5.58 -7.43
C ALA A 100 9.56 -5.66 -5.91
N PRO A 101 10.70 -6.21 -5.45
CA PRO A 101 11.02 -6.23 -4.03
C PRO A 101 11.22 -4.81 -3.50
N HIS A 102 10.61 -4.53 -2.34
CA HIS A 102 10.69 -3.22 -1.70
C HIS A 102 10.34 -3.33 -0.22
N ARG A 103 10.51 -2.24 0.50
CA ARG A 103 9.93 -2.05 1.82
C ARG A 103 9.39 -0.64 1.97
N GLU A 104 8.42 -0.48 2.85
CA GLU A 104 7.85 0.81 3.21
C GLU A 104 8.24 1.15 4.64
N GLU A 105 8.67 2.39 4.84
CA GLU A 105 9.11 2.89 6.14
C GLU A 105 8.40 4.18 6.48
N ASN A 106 8.12 4.37 7.76
CA ASN A 106 7.81 5.69 8.30
C ASN A 106 8.93 6.06 9.28
N PRO A 107 9.92 6.84 8.82
CA PRO A 107 11.07 7.18 9.67
C PRO A 107 10.77 8.22 10.75
N SER A 108 9.60 8.89 10.69
CA SER A 108 9.23 9.84 11.74
C SER A 108 9.08 9.13 13.07
N PRO A 109 9.68 9.67 14.16
CA PRO A 109 9.56 9.06 15.48
C PRO A 109 8.22 9.31 16.16
N ASP A 110 7.43 10.28 15.70
CA ASP A 110 6.24 10.76 16.41
C ASP A 110 5.02 11.04 15.52
N THR A 111 5.17 11.00 14.20
CA THR A 111 4.09 11.36 13.27
C THR A 111 3.73 10.17 12.39
N GLU A 112 2.46 9.78 12.39
CA GLU A 112 1.97 8.76 11.48
C GLU A 112 1.92 9.28 10.04
N ALA A 113 1.96 8.36 9.08
CA ALA A 113 1.72 8.64 7.67
C ALA A 113 0.40 7.97 7.25
N VAL A 114 -0.29 8.59 6.29
CA VAL A 114 -1.53 8.04 5.74
C VAL A 114 -1.37 7.95 4.23
N VAL A 115 -1.65 6.76 3.70
CA VAL A 115 -1.63 6.52 2.25
C VAL A 115 -2.93 5.87 1.81
N VAL A 116 -3.31 6.12 0.56
CA VAL A 116 -4.38 5.40 -0.13
C VAL A 116 -3.70 4.41 -1.08
N ILE A 117 -4.17 3.19 -1.07
CA ILE A 117 -3.63 2.10 -1.88
C ILE A 117 -4.68 1.63 -2.86
N ALA A 118 -4.29 1.48 -4.13
CA ALA A 118 -5.05 0.77 -5.13
C ALA A 118 -4.20 -0.39 -5.64
N ARG A 119 -4.76 -1.59 -5.66
CA ARG A 119 -4.05 -2.76 -6.17
C ARG A 119 -4.92 -3.53 -7.17
N SER A 120 -4.26 -4.25 -8.06
CA SER A 120 -4.90 -4.93 -9.19
C SER A 120 -5.47 -6.31 -8.84
N THR A 121 -5.27 -6.80 -7.62
CA THR A 121 -5.78 -8.09 -7.15
C THR A 121 -6.58 -7.92 -5.86
N GLN A 122 -7.60 -8.75 -5.68
CA GLN A 122 -8.34 -8.82 -4.42
C GLN A 122 -7.47 -9.43 -3.33
N GLU A 123 -6.69 -10.41 -3.68
CA GLU A 123 -5.80 -11.10 -2.77
C GLU A 123 -4.64 -10.20 -2.37
N ALA A 124 -4.36 -10.17 -1.08
CA ALA A 124 -3.21 -9.45 -0.53
C ALA A 124 -1.98 -10.36 -0.63
N ILE A 125 -1.27 -10.27 -1.74
CA ILE A 125 -0.10 -11.10 -1.99
C ILE A 125 1.12 -10.46 -1.34
N VAL A 126 1.77 -11.19 -0.43
CA VAL A 126 3.02 -10.76 0.21
C VAL A 126 3.99 -11.93 0.17
N VAL A 127 5.08 -11.75 -0.56
CA VAL A 127 6.15 -12.75 -0.68
C VAL A 127 7.42 -12.14 -0.05
N GLY A 128 7.79 -12.65 1.11
CA GLY A 128 8.99 -12.19 1.81
C GLY A 128 10.25 -12.56 1.03
N VAL A 129 11.23 -11.65 1.06
CA VAL A 129 12.56 -11.88 0.50
C VAL A 129 13.60 -11.70 1.60
N PRO A 130 14.78 -12.37 1.54
CA PRO A 130 15.79 -12.28 2.60
C PRO A 130 16.36 -10.87 2.75
N SER A 131 16.49 -10.15 1.65
CA SER A 131 16.97 -8.76 1.62
C SER A 131 16.66 -8.15 0.25
N LEU A 132 16.71 -6.85 0.19
CA LEU A 132 16.60 -6.13 -1.09
C LEU A 132 17.87 -6.25 -1.92
#